data_c32744995076121495a5ddcea07c7eca
#
_entry.id   c32744995076121495a5ddcea07c7eca
#
_cell.length_a   1.000
_cell.length_b   1.000
_cell.length_c   1.000
_cell.angle_alpha   90.00
_cell.angle_beta   90.00
_cell.angle_gamma   90.00
#
_symmetry.space_group_name_H-M   'P 1'
#
loop_
_entity.id
_entity.type
_entity.pdbx_description
1 polymer ?
#
loop_
_entity_poly.entity_id
_entity_poly.type
_entity_poly.pdbx_seq_one_letter_code
_entity_poly.pdbx_strand_id
1 'polypeptide(L)'
;YAPISYTDPYGAKTKVKYYSNYFLFIEETEDALGNKTKVELFNFRTLSPKRMKDANDNISEVVTDELGLVKAMAVFGKGNEADDLTGLNEFTNATEETQVTNFFNAPDSVQLTNRGKNLLQHATARFVYDFDAYKTSGKPVVVASVVREEHFQKNNNSPVQLSFEYSNGLGQVVMKKVQAEPGLAKQVIVNPDDTYTIADINTASLNPKQLRWIGNGR
;
A
#
# COMPACT_ATOMS: atom_id res chain seq x y z
N TYR A 1 -19.97 4.04 28.95
CA TYR A 1 -20.66 5.14 28.28
C TYR A 1 -19.91 5.52 27.00
N ALA A 2 -20.59 5.42 25.86
CA ALA A 2 -20.06 5.87 24.58
C ALA A 2 -20.77 7.18 24.18
N PRO A 3 -20.04 8.27 23.85
CA PRO A 3 -20.67 9.53 23.48
C PRO A 3 -21.33 9.41 22.12
N ILE A 4 -22.60 9.80 22.02
CA ILE A 4 -23.39 9.75 20.78
C ILE A 4 -23.40 11.06 20.02
N SER A 5 -22.86 12.12 20.61
CA SER A 5 -22.67 13.39 19.93
C SER A 5 -21.60 14.24 20.63
N TYR A 6 -20.96 15.08 19.85
CA TYR A 6 -20.02 16.11 20.29
C TYR A 6 -20.53 17.47 19.80
N THR A 7 -20.42 18.49 20.64
CA THR A 7 -20.74 19.87 20.25
C THR A 7 -19.50 20.72 20.46
N ASP A 8 -19.07 21.43 19.43
CA ASP A 8 -17.92 22.34 19.52
C ASP A 8 -18.27 23.65 20.23
N PRO A 9 -17.30 24.52 20.55
CA PRO A 9 -17.56 25.81 21.19
C PRO A 9 -18.46 26.77 20.39
N TYR A 10 -18.61 26.56 19.08
CA TYR A 10 -19.45 27.35 18.21
C TYR A 10 -20.88 26.78 18.03
N GLY A 11 -21.15 25.65 18.69
CA GLY A 11 -22.46 25.00 18.64
C GLY A 11 -22.63 24.00 17.49
N ALA A 12 -21.62 23.77 16.68
CA ALA A 12 -21.67 22.76 15.61
C ALA A 12 -21.66 21.35 16.22
N LYS A 13 -22.59 20.50 15.79
CA LYS A 13 -22.82 19.19 16.39
C LYS A 13 -22.45 18.06 15.45
N THR A 14 -21.53 17.20 15.89
CA THR A 14 -21.22 15.93 15.24
C THR A 14 -21.97 14.80 15.98
N LYS A 15 -22.67 13.95 15.23
CA LYS A 15 -23.35 12.77 15.74
C LYS A 15 -22.52 11.52 15.48
N VAL A 16 -22.61 10.54 16.38
CA VAL A 16 -21.90 9.27 16.30
C VAL A 16 -22.90 8.13 16.51
N LYS A 17 -22.95 7.20 15.59
CA LYS A 17 -23.70 5.97 15.69
C LYS A 17 -22.76 4.78 15.82
N TYR A 18 -22.94 4.01 16.86
CA TYR A 18 -22.18 2.78 17.11
C TYR A 18 -22.89 1.57 16.51
N TYR A 19 -22.11 0.54 16.19
CA TYR A 19 -22.63 -0.76 15.77
C TYR A 19 -23.49 -1.37 16.87
N SER A 20 -24.76 -1.64 16.57
CA SER A 20 -25.82 -1.87 17.57
C SER A 20 -25.61 -3.14 18.38
N ASN A 21 -25.00 -4.19 17.84
CA ASN A 21 -24.91 -5.47 18.55
C ASN A 21 -23.86 -5.47 19.66
N TYR A 22 -22.72 -4.78 19.45
CA TYR A 22 -21.59 -4.89 20.36
C TYR A 22 -21.01 -3.55 20.80
N PHE A 23 -21.42 -2.44 20.19
CA PHE A 23 -20.84 -1.10 20.43
C PHE A 23 -19.30 -1.06 20.29
N LEU A 24 -18.73 -1.96 19.50
CA LEU A 24 -17.30 -2.14 19.35
C LEU A 24 -16.65 -1.06 18.48
N PHE A 25 -17.39 -0.49 17.55
CA PHE A 25 -16.87 0.49 16.62
C PHE A 25 -17.95 1.50 16.23
N ILE A 26 -17.50 2.65 15.71
CA ILE A 26 -18.38 3.66 15.14
C ILE A 26 -18.83 3.18 13.76
N GLU A 27 -20.13 2.96 13.60
CA GLU A 27 -20.74 2.56 12.34
C GLU A 27 -20.92 3.74 11.38
N GLU A 28 -21.33 4.90 11.94
CA GLU A 28 -21.59 6.11 11.14
C GLU A 28 -21.24 7.36 11.94
N THR A 29 -20.68 8.36 11.26
CA THR A 29 -20.57 9.73 11.77
C THR A 29 -21.32 10.68 10.86
N GLU A 30 -21.96 11.72 11.46
CA GLU A 30 -22.65 12.80 10.74
C GLU A 30 -22.17 14.14 11.28
N ASP A 31 -21.62 14.99 10.42
CA ASP A 31 -21.18 16.34 10.81
C ASP A 31 -22.36 17.32 10.93
N ALA A 32 -22.08 18.58 11.31
CA ALA A 32 -23.09 19.61 11.48
C ALA A 32 -23.77 20.04 10.16
N LEU A 33 -23.21 19.72 9.02
CA LEU A 33 -23.74 19.98 7.67
C LEU A 33 -24.54 18.79 7.13
N GLY A 34 -24.59 17.67 7.88
CA GLY A 34 -25.27 16.45 7.47
C GLY A 34 -24.41 15.51 6.60
N ASN A 35 -23.13 15.79 6.43
CA ASN A 35 -22.23 14.88 5.73
C ASN A 35 -22.01 13.60 6.55
N LYS A 36 -22.10 12.45 5.90
CA LYS A 36 -21.99 11.16 6.56
C LYS A 36 -20.80 10.38 6.08
N THR A 37 -20.10 9.74 7.03
CA THR A 37 -19.12 8.69 6.76
C THR A 37 -19.60 7.41 7.44
N LYS A 38 -19.63 6.31 6.70
CA LYS A 38 -20.21 5.04 7.16
C LYS A 38 -19.25 3.87 6.95
N VAL A 39 -19.17 2.98 7.95
CA VAL A 39 -18.56 1.65 7.80
C VAL A 39 -19.64 0.71 7.27
N GLU A 40 -19.51 0.25 6.02
CA GLU A 40 -20.46 -0.67 5.39
C GLU A 40 -20.17 -2.14 5.74
N LEU A 41 -18.86 -2.49 5.82
CA LEU A 41 -18.41 -3.81 6.24
C LEU A 41 -17.29 -3.67 7.28
N PHE A 42 -17.36 -4.51 8.31
CA PHE A 42 -16.38 -4.57 9.37
C PHE A 42 -15.74 -5.95 9.43
N ASN A 43 -14.42 -6.01 9.55
CA ASN A 43 -13.69 -7.24 9.74
C ASN A 43 -13.54 -7.53 11.24
N PHE A 44 -14.34 -8.48 11.76
CA PHE A 44 -14.33 -8.86 13.17
C PHE A 44 -13.08 -9.65 13.58
N ARG A 45 -12.34 -10.24 12.62
CA ARG A 45 -11.08 -10.92 12.88
C ARG A 45 -9.97 -9.94 13.23
N THR A 46 -9.88 -8.83 12.49
CA THR A 46 -8.85 -7.80 12.66
C THR A 46 -9.33 -6.59 13.45
N LEU A 47 -10.61 -6.56 13.83
CA LEU A 47 -11.29 -5.45 14.53
C LEU A 47 -11.08 -4.10 13.81
N SER A 48 -11.21 -4.09 12.48
CA SER A 48 -11.01 -2.92 11.65
C SER A 48 -12.09 -2.77 10.56
N PRO A 49 -12.38 -1.55 10.09
CA PRO A 49 -13.25 -1.35 8.94
C PRO A 49 -12.69 -2.08 7.71
N LYS A 50 -13.54 -2.85 7.03
CA LYS A 50 -13.21 -3.50 5.76
C LYS A 50 -13.66 -2.66 4.57
N ARG A 51 -14.83 -2.03 4.66
CA ARG A 51 -15.39 -1.18 3.61
C ARG A 51 -16.03 0.05 4.23
N MET A 52 -15.66 1.21 3.71
CA MET A 52 -16.14 2.50 4.17
C MET A 52 -16.72 3.29 3.00
N LYS A 53 -17.73 4.10 3.30
CA LYS A 53 -18.33 5.06 2.39
C LYS A 53 -18.16 6.47 2.94
N ASP A 54 -17.63 7.38 2.12
CA ASP A 54 -17.45 8.79 2.51
C ASP A 54 -18.70 9.65 2.23
N ALA A 55 -18.63 10.92 2.59
CA ALA A 55 -19.72 11.89 2.40
C ALA A 55 -20.04 12.17 0.91
N ASN A 56 -19.16 11.83 -0.01
CA ASN A 56 -19.35 11.99 -1.45
C ASN A 56 -19.78 10.69 -2.13
N ASP A 57 -20.13 9.67 -1.35
CA ASP A 57 -20.49 8.34 -1.80
C ASP A 57 -19.33 7.53 -2.42
N ASN A 58 -18.08 7.98 -2.26
CA ASN A 58 -16.94 7.15 -2.65
C ASN A 58 -16.75 6.01 -1.65
N ILE A 59 -16.40 4.84 -2.16
CA ILE A 59 -16.18 3.65 -1.36
C ILE A 59 -14.70 3.33 -1.32
N SER A 60 -14.18 3.03 -0.15
CA SER A 60 -12.85 2.46 0.05
C SER A 60 -12.99 1.07 0.67
N GLU A 61 -12.29 0.09 0.12
CA GLU A 61 -12.29 -1.28 0.63
C GLU A 61 -10.86 -1.78 0.79
N VAL A 62 -10.62 -2.61 1.82
CA VAL A 62 -9.31 -3.21 2.10
C VAL A 62 -9.42 -4.72 2.24
N VAL A 63 -8.36 -5.41 1.83
CA VAL A 63 -8.09 -6.81 2.17
C VAL A 63 -6.91 -6.83 3.13
N THR A 64 -7.05 -7.54 4.24
CA THR A 64 -5.96 -7.82 5.19
C THR A 64 -5.44 -9.23 4.97
N ASP A 65 -4.19 -9.46 5.35
CA ASP A 65 -3.58 -10.79 5.36
C ASP A 65 -3.94 -11.60 6.63
N GLU A 66 -3.30 -12.74 6.81
CA GLU A 66 -3.46 -13.63 7.97
C GLU A 66 -3.09 -12.95 9.29
N LEU A 67 -2.12 -12.04 9.27
CA LEU A 67 -1.65 -11.27 10.43
C LEU A 67 -2.50 -10.03 10.71
N GLY A 68 -3.45 -9.70 9.82
CA GLY A 68 -4.28 -8.50 9.93
C GLY A 68 -3.65 -7.25 9.33
N LEU A 69 -2.53 -7.38 8.62
CA LEU A 69 -1.90 -6.27 7.92
C LEU A 69 -2.63 -5.99 6.61
N VAL A 70 -2.72 -4.72 6.23
CA VAL A 70 -3.35 -4.33 4.96
C VAL A 70 -2.55 -4.89 3.80
N LYS A 71 -3.14 -5.78 3.04
CA LYS A 71 -2.57 -6.44 1.88
C LYS A 71 -2.84 -5.67 0.59
N ALA A 72 -4.07 -5.18 0.44
CA ALA A 72 -4.47 -4.37 -0.70
C ALA A 72 -5.62 -3.42 -0.32
N MET A 73 -5.75 -2.37 -1.10
CA MET A 73 -6.89 -1.45 -1.02
C MET A 73 -7.40 -1.08 -2.40
N ALA A 74 -8.70 -0.85 -2.50
CA ALA A 74 -9.35 -0.33 -3.68
C ALA A 74 -10.22 0.88 -3.34
N VAL A 75 -10.24 1.86 -4.25
CA VAL A 75 -11.11 3.02 -4.19
C VAL A 75 -12.09 2.93 -5.35
N PHE A 76 -13.37 2.99 -5.03
CA PHE A 76 -14.47 3.01 -5.96
C PHE A 76 -14.99 4.44 -6.04
N GLY A 77 -14.63 5.14 -7.10
CA GLY A 77 -15.14 6.46 -7.39
C GLY A 77 -16.44 6.42 -8.20
N LYS A 78 -16.67 7.46 -9.00
CA LYS A 78 -17.86 7.59 -9.84
C LYS A 78 -17.56 7.15 -11.27
N GLY A 79 -18.51 6.40 -11.86
CA GLY A 79 -18.39 5.93 -13.24
C GLY A 79 -17.25 4.91 -13.39
N ASN A 80 -16.34 5.19 -14.33
CA ASN A 80 -15.13 4.38 -14.58
C ASN A 80 -13.90 4.81 -13.77
N GLU A 81 -14.06 5.69 -12.80
CA GLU A 81 -13.01 6.00 -11.80
C GLU A 81 -13.10 5.00 -10.65
N ALA A 82 -12.89 3.72 -10.95
CA ALA A 82 -13.04 2.65 -9.98
C ALA A 82 -11.95 1.60 -10.14
N ASP A 83 -11.52 1.11 -8.99
CA ASP A 83 -10.70 -0.09 -8.82
C ASP A 83 -11.51 -1.13 -8.06
N ASP A 84 -11.06 -2.37 -8.00
CA ASP A 84 -11.71 -3.42 -7.22
C ASP A 84 -10.66 -4.37 -6.62
N LEU A 85 -11.12 -5.27 -5.74
CA LEU A 85 -10.26 -6.25 -5.07
C LEU A 85 -10.42 -7.67 -5.66
N THR A 86 -10.94 -7.79 -6.89
CA THR A 86 -11.13 -9.07 -7.56
C THR A 86 -9.80 -9.81 -7.68
N GLY A 87 -9.82 -11.08 -7.29
CA GLY A 87 -8.65 -11.97 -7.30
C GLY A 87 -7.77 -11.86 -6.06
N LEU A 88 -8.03 -10.91 -5.14
CA LEU A 88 -7.27 -10.75 -3.90
C LEU A 88 -8.06 -11.33 -2.71
N ASN A 89 -7.45 -12.24 -1.97
CA ASN A 89 -8.04 -12.92 -0.82
C ASN A 89 -7.29 -12.58 0.47
N GLU A 90 -7.98 -12.74 1.61
CA GLU A 90 -7.36 -12.55 2.94
C GLU A 90 -6.21 -13.55 3.17
N PHE A 91 -6.42 -14.82 2.79
CA PHE A 91 -5.42 -15.87 2.99
C PHE A 91 -4.53 -15.99 1.76
N THR A 92 -3.23 -15.95 2.02
CA THR A 92 -2.19 -16.11 0.99
C THR A 92 -2.10 -17.59 0.59
N ASN A 93 -2.11 -17.85 -0.71
CA ASN A 93 -1.92 -19.22 -1.24
C ASN A 93 -0.50 -19.38 -1.80
N ALA A 94 -0.09 -20.64 -2.08
CA ALA A 94 1.25 -20.96 -2.56
C ALA A 94 1.63 -20.25 -3.89
N THR A 95 0.65 -19.95 -4.74
CA THR A 95 0.89 -19.18 -5.97
C THR A 95 1.26 -17.75 -5.65
N GLU A 96 0.54 -17.12 -4.74
CA GLU A 96 0.81 -15.75 -4.31
C GLU A 96 2.15 -15.66 -3.57
N GLU A 97 2.48 -16.61 -2.70
CA GLU A 97 3.80 -16.68 -2.03
C GLU A 97 4.94 -16.72 -3.06
N THR A 98 4.76 -17.53 -4.11
CA THR A 98 5.73 -17.60 -5.22
C THR A 98 5.83 -16.26 -5.95
N GLN A 99 4.71 -15.58 -6.20
CA GLN A 99 4.69 -14.26 -6.85
C GLN A 99 5.38 -13.20 -5.99
N VAL A 100 5.17 -13.20 -4.67
CA VAL A 100 5.85 -12.31 -3.71
C VAL A 100 7.36 -12.54 -3.71
N THR A 101 7.78 -13.79 -3.61
CA THR A 101 9.20 -14.16 -3.70
C THR A 101 9.84 -13.69 -5.01
N ASN A 102 9.16 -13.94 -6.12
CA ASN A 102 9.62 -13.49 -7.43
C ASN A 102 9.70 -11.96 -7.53
N PHE A 103 8.76 -11.22 -6.94
CA PHE A 103 8.76 -9.76 -6.95
C PHE A 103 10.02 -9.22 -6.28
N PHE A 104 10.36 -9.65 -5.06
CA PHE A 104 11.56 -9.20 -4.37
C PHE A 104 12.88 -9.66 -5.02
N ASN A 105 12.84 -10.76 -5.79
CA ASN A 105 13.97 -11.28 -6.55
C ASN A 105 13.94 -10.84 -8.04
N ALA A 106 13.30 -9.72 -8.35
CA ALA A 106 13.28 -9.21 -9.72
C ALA A 106 14.70 -8.77 -10.17
N PRO A 107 15.17 -9.26 -11.33
CA PRO A 107 16.55 -9.02 -11.78
C PRO A 107 16.77 -7.58 -12.29
N ASP A 108 15.70 -6.90 -12.68
CA ASP A 108 15.75 -5.56 -13.25
C ASP A 108 14.43 -4.78 -12.97
N SER A 109 14.45 -3.50 -13.28
CA SER A 109 13.32 -2.59 -13.05
C SER A 109 12.08 -2.94 -13.88
N VAL A 110 12.24 -3.50 -15.06
CA VAL A 110 11.12 -3.88 -15.94
C VAL A 110 10.39 -5.07 -15.33
N GLN A 111 11.16 -6.09 -14.94
CA GLN A 111 10.60 -7.28 -14.27
C GLN A 111 9.96 -6.91 -12.92
N LEU A 112 10.62 -6.03 -12.14
CA LEU A 112 10.06 -5.55 -10.88
C LEU A 112 8.69 -4.88 -11.08
N THR A 113 8.59 -3.97 -12.03
CA THR A 113 7.34 -3.27 -12.36
C THR A 113 6.25 -4.25 -12.83
N ASN A 114 6.59 -5.17 -13.74
CA ASN A 114 5.62 -6.15 -14.26
C ASN A 114 5.12 -7.10 -13.16
N ARG A 115 6.00 -7.59 -12.30
CA ARG A 115 5.64 -8.45 -11.17
C ARG A 115 4.83 -7.69 -10.13
N GLY A 116 5.13 -6.41 -9.90
CA GLY A 116 4.33 -5.52 -9.06
C GLY A 116 2.91 -5.34 -9.61
N LYS A 117 2.75 -5.09 -10.92
CA LYS A 117 1.44 -5.01 -11.58
C LYS A 117 0.64 -6.32 -11.44
N ASN A 118 1.31 -7.48 -11.57
CA ASN A 118 0.66 -8.77 -11.40
C ASN A 118 0.14 -8.99 -9.97
N LEU A 119 0.88 -8.53 -8.95
CA LEU A 119 0.45 -8.58 -7.56
C LEU A 119 -0.65 -7.55 -7.25
N LEU A 120 -0.63 -6.39 -7.91
CA LEU A 120 -1.61 -5.32 -7.74
C LEU A 120 -2.99 -5.74 -8.28
N GLN A 121 -3.04 -6.50 -9.37
CA GLN A 121 -4.28 -6.89 -10.05
C GLN A 121 -5.17 -5.68 -10.34
N HIS A 122 -6.41 -5.64 -9.84
CA HIS A 122 -7.35 -4.55 -10.04
C HIS A 122 -7.31 -3.49 -8.93
N ALA A 123 -6.52 -3.69 -7.88
CA ALA A 123 -6.48 -2.81 -6.72
C ALA A 123 -5.87 -1.42 -7.03
N THR A 124 -6.21 -0.41 -6.25
CA THR A 124 -5.55 0.90 -6.24
C THR A 124 -4.13 0.81 -5.70
N ALA A 125 -3.96 0.06 -4.61
CA ALA A 125 -2.66 -0.17 -3.98
C ALA A 125 -2.52 -1.60 -3.48
N ARG A 126 -1.30 -2.13 -3.58
CA ARG A 126 -0.88 -3.43 -3.06
C ARG A 126 0.31 -3.23 -2.13
N PHE A 127 0.24 -3.81 -0.94
CA PHE A 127 1.35 -3.87 0.02
C PHE A 127 1.90 -5.30 0.03
N VAL A 128 3.21 -5.41 -0.12
CA VAL A 128 3.92 -6.70 -0.23
C VAL A 128 4.97 -6.74 0.87
N TYR A 129 4.91 -7.76 1.72
CA TYR A 129 5.76 -7.89 2.89
C TYR A 129 6.79 -9.00 2.68
N ASP A 130 8.06 -8.74 3.01
CA ASP A 130 9.10 -9.76 3.13
C ASP A 130 9.61 -9.77 4.58
N PHE A 131 8.98 -10.58 5.41
CA PHE A 131 9.35 -10.75 6.81
C PHE A 131 10.57 -11.66 6.99
N ASP A 132 10.89 -12.50 5.99
CA ASP A 132 12.00 -13.43 6.03
C ASP A 132 13.30 -12.83 5.48
N ALA A 133 13.31 -11.59 5.02
CA ALA A 133 14.48 -10.92 4.44
C ALA A 133 15.72 -11.02 5.34
N TYR A 134 15.58 -10.81 6.65
CA TYR A 134 16.70 -10.93 7.58
C TYR A 134 17.19 -12.37 7.72
N LYS A 135 16.30 -13.32 7.84
CA LYS A 135 16.61 -14.73 8.01
C LYS A 135 17.29 -15.32 6.75
N THR A 136 16.84 -14.91 5.58
CA THR A 136 17.30 -15.47 4.30
C THR A 136 18.55 -14.77 3.75
N SER A 137 18.73 -13.48 4.02
CA SER A 137 19.77 -12.67 3.39
C SER A 137 20.48 -11.67 4.32
N GLY A 138 20.14 -11.64 5.61
CA GLY A 138 20.67 -10.65 6.57
C GLY A 138 20.20 -9.21 6.33
N LYS A 139 19.27 -8.99 5.38
CA LYS A 139 18.73 -7.66 5.05
C LYS A 139 17.60 -7.28 6.00
N PRO A 140 17.36 -5.97 6.22
CA PRO A 140 16.19 -5.53 6.98
C PRO A 140 14.88 -6.06 6.39
N VAL A 141 13.88 -6.29 7.24
CA VAL A 141 12.50 -6.56 6.81
C VAL A 141 12.03 -5.41 5.93
N VAL A 142 11.34 -5.74 4.85
CA VAL A 142 10.92 -4.77 3.85
C VAL A 142 9.44 -4.88 3.54
N VAL A 143 8.80 -3.73 3.39
CA VAL A 143 7.46 -3.58 2.83
C VAL A 143 7.58 -2.83 1.52
N ALA A 144 7.07 -3.41 0.46
CA ALA A 144 6.91 -2.72 -0.81
C ALA A 144 5.47 -2.25 -0.97
N SER A 145 5.28 -1.06 -1.53
CA SER A 145 3.98 -0.62 -2.03
C SER A 145 4.02 -0.47 -3.54
N VAL A 146 2.96 -0.96 -4.19
CA VAL A 146 2.70 -0.81 -5.62
C VAL A 146 1.38 -0.04 -5.73
N VAL A 147 1.42 1.15 -6.28
CA VAL A 147 0.25 2.05 -6.37
C VAL A 147 -0.02 2.37 -7.82
N ARG A 148 -1.27 2.24 -8.23
CA ARG A 148 -1.75 2.56 -9.57
C ARG A 148 -1.87 4.07 -9.76
N GLU A 149 -1.51 4.59 -10.93
CA GLU A 149 -1.63 6.03 -11.25
C GLU A 149 -3.01 6.41 -11.79
N GLU A 150 -3.66 5.50 -12.53
CA GLU A 150 -5.01 5.68 -13.05
C GLU A 150 -5.86 4.48 -12.64
N HIS A 151 -7.14 4.69 -12.38
CA HIS A 151 -8.07 3.62 -12.01
C HIS A 151 -8.10 2.49 -13.04
N PHE A 152 -8.23 1.25 -12.55
CA PHE A 152 -8.20 0.04 -13.38
C PHE A 152 -9.27 0.05 -14.47
N GLN A 153 -10.48 0.48 -14.14
CA GLN A 153 -11.58 0.53 -15.12
C GLN A 153 -11.35 1.58 -16.21
N LYS A 154 -10.59 2.65 -15.91
CA LYS A 154 -10.21 3.67 -16.88
C LYS A 154 -9.04 3.22 -17.75
N ASN A 155 -8.04 2.60 -17.13
CA ASN A 155 -6.81 2.12 -17.80
C ASN A 155 -6.28 0.86 -17.10
N ASN A 156 -6.61 -0.31 -17.65
CA ASN A 156 -6.17 -1.59 -17.10
C ASN A 156 -4.64 -1.80 -17.17
N ASN A 157 -3.94 -1.05 -18.01
CA ASN A 157 -2.47 -1.05 -18.09
C ASN A 157 -1.84 0.22 -17.50
N SER A 158 -2.51 0.87 -16.56
CA SER A 158 -2.01 2.06 -15.86
C SER A 158 -0.54 1.90 -15.45
N PRO A 159 0.27 2.96 -15.55
CA PRO A 159 1.55 3.03 -14.86
C PRO A 159 1.36 2.80 -13.36
N VAL A 160 2.45 2.36 -12.70
CA VAL A 160 2.47 2.15 -11.25
C VAL A 160 3.67 2.83 -10.63
N GLN A 161 3.49 3.30 -9.40
CA GLN A 161 4.54 3.81 -8.54
C GLN A 161 4.94 2.75 -7.53
N LEU A 162 6.26 2.56 -7.37
CA LEU A 162 6.83 1.62 -6.43
C LEU A 162 7.51 2.37 -5.27
N SER A 163 7.33 1.89 -4.06
CA SER A 163 8.14 2.32 -2.93
C SER A 163 8.49 1.15 -2.02
N PHE A 164 9.59 1.30 -1.27
CA PHE A 164 10.08 0.31 -0.32
C PHE A 164 10.37 0.98 1.00
N GLU A 165 9.90 0.38 2.09
CA GLU A 165 10.22 0.79 3.46
C GLU A 165 10.91 -0.37 4.17
N TYR A 166 12.07 -0.08 4.75
CA TYR A 166 12.90 -1.05 5.44
C TYR A 166 12.84 -0.79 6.93
N SER A 167 12.57 -1.83 7.72
CA SER A 167 12.40 -1.73 9.16
C SER A 167 13.54 -2.44 9.90
N ASN A 168 13.92 -1.89 11.06
CA ASN A 168 14.80 -2.59 12.00
C ASN A 168 14.02 -3.63 12.81
N GLY A 169 14.73 -4.38 13.68
CA GLY A 169 14.12 -5.41 14.52
C GLY A 169 13.12 -4.87 15.58
N LEU A 170 13.00 -3.55 15.74
CA LEU A 170 12.04 -2.89 16.62
C LEU A 170 10.81 -2.35 15.86
N GLY A 171 10.69 -2.65 14.57
CA GLY A 171 9.58 -2.18 13.72
C GLY A 171 9.68 -0.70 13.31
N GLN A 172 10.82 -0.04 13.53
CA GLN A 172 11.02 1.34 13.09
C GLN A 172 11.52 1.39 11.67
N VAL A 173 10.93 2.25 10.84
CA VAL A 173 11.40 2.49 9.47
C VAL A 173 12.76 3.20 9.52
N VAL A 174 13.79 2.54 9.00
CA VAL A 174 15.17 3.05 8.96
C VAL A 174 15.57 3.59 7.60
N MET A 175 14.90 3.15 6.55
CA MET A 175 15.12 3.63 5.19
C MET A 175 13.83 3.53 4.38
N LYS A 176 13.60 4.54 3.53
CA LYS A 176 12.54 4.56 2.54
C LYS A 176 13.14 4.83 1.16
N LYS A 177 12.70 4.10 0.16
CA LYS A 177 13.01 4.33 -1.26
C LYS A 177 11.71 4.53 -2.03
N VAL A 178 11.67 5.56 -2.84
CA VAL A 178 10.52 5.88 -3.71
C VAL A 178 11.02 5.92 -5.14
N GLN A 179 10.26 5.35 -6.05
CA GLN A 179 10.51 5.42 -7.48
C GLN A 179 10.54 6.87 -7.95
N ALA A 180 11.49 7.16 -8.83
CA ALA A 180 11.59 8.43 -9.53
C ALA A 180 11.79 8.18 -11.02
N GLU A 181 11.55 9.20 -11.83
CA GLU A 181 11.80 9.16 -13.26
C GLU A 181 13.25 8.74 -13.56
N PRO A 182 13.48 7.91 -14.59
CA PRO A 182 14.84 7.59 -15.05
C PRO A 182 15.66 8.84 -15.34
N GLY A 183 16.94 8.85 -14.95
CA GLY A 183 17.82 9.99 -15.11
C GLY A 183 19.13 9.82 -14.37
N LEU A 184 19.79 10.93 -14.08
CA LEU A 184 21.08 10.92 -13.36
C LEU A 184 20.90 10.40 -11.94
N ALA A 185 21.75 9.46 -11.54
CA ALA A 185 21.76 8.84 -10.23
C ALA A 185 23.19 8.49 -9.81
N LYS A 186 23.37 8.17 -8.52
CA LYS A 186 24.59 7.58 -8.00
C LYS A 186 24.44 6.07 -7.89
N GLN A 187 25.41 5.33 -8.39
CA GLN A 187 25.48 3.88 -8.24
C GLN A 187 26.63 3.54 -7.28
N VAL A 188 26.32 2.70 -6.29
CA VAL A 188 27.35 2.10 -5.43
C VAL A 188 27.83 0.82 -6.10
N ILE A 189 29.11 0.74 -6.33
CA ILE A 189 29.80 -0.45 -6.87
C ILE A 189 30.61 -1.05 -5.73
N VAL A 190 30.28 -2.30 -5.36
CA VAL A 190 31.05 -3.06 -4.36
C VAL A 190 32.19 -3.75 -5.08
N ASN A 191 33.42 -3.49 -4.64
CA ASN A 191 34.64 -4.09 -5.21
C ASN A 191 34.90 -5.48 -4.60
N PRO A 192 35.74 -6.31 -5.22
CA PRO A 192 36.07 -7.64 -4.70
C PRO A 192 36.77 -7.65 -3.32
N ASP A 193 37.32 -6.53 -2.89
CA ASP A 193 37.97 -6.34 -1.59
C ASP A 193 37.06 -5.74 -0.52
N ASP A 194 35.73 -5.84 -0.72
CA ASP A 194 34.68 -5.28 0.14
C ASP A 194 34.71 -3.74 0.29
N THR A 195 35.57 -3.05 -0.47
CA THR A 195 35.49 -1.59 -0.61
C THR A 195 34.34 -1.21 -1.56
N TYR A 196 33.99 0.06 -1.57
CA TYR A 196 32.97 0.55 -2.51
C TYR A 196 33.41 1.83 -3.21
N THR A 197 32.96 1.98 -4.44
CA THR A 197 33.06 3.22 -5.22
C THR A 197 31.70 3.75 -5.56
N ILE A 198 31.60 5.08 -5.70
CA ILE A 198 30.37 5.75 -6.13
C ILE A 198 30.59 6.30 -7.53
N ALA A 199 29.80 5.83 -8.48
CA ALA A 199 29.85 6.28 -9.87
C ALA A 199 28.57 7.03 -10.24
N ASP A 200 28.68 7.98 -11.16
CA ASP A 200 27.54 8.60 -11.80
C ASP A 200 27.00 7.69 -12.89
N ILE A 201 25.69 7.51 -12.91
CA ILE A 201 25.00 6.71 -13.90
C ILE A 201 23.77 7.47 -14.41
N ASN A 202 23.47 7.35 -15.70
CA ASN A 202 22.19 7.81 -16.23
C ASN A 202 21.28 6.61 -16.50
N THR A 203 20.33 6.37 -15.60
CA THR A 203 19.44 5.21 -15.69
C THR A 203 18.51 5.26 -16.91
N ALA A 204 18.28 6.45 -17.49
CA ALA A 204 17.49 6.60 -18.72
C ALA A 204 18.22 6.10 -19.98
N SER A 205 19.57 6.05 -19.96
CA SER A 205 20.38 5.59 -21.09
C SER A 205 20.67 4.09 -21.06
N LEU A 206 20.27 3.38 -20.02
CA LEU A 206 20.44 1.92 -19.93
C LEU A 206 19.42 1.19 -20.82
N ASN A 207 19.78 -0.01 -21.25
CA ASN A 207 18.89 -0.89 -22.01
C ASN A 207 18.81 -2.28 -21.33
N PRO A 208 17.66 -2.65 -20.73
CA PRO A 208 16.45 -1.82 -20.57
C PRO A 208 16.68 -0.62 -19.64
N LYS A 209 15.87 0.43 -19.77
CA LYS A 209 15.85 1.57 -18.84
C LYS A 209 15.63 1.08 -17.42
N GLN A 210 16.42 1.64 -16.49
CA GLN A 210 16.30 1.29 -15.06
C GLN A 210 15.59 2.40 -14.29
N LEU A 211 14.85 2.03 -13.25
CA LEU A 211 14.24 2.98 -12.33
C LEU A 211 15.33 3.70 -11.53
N ARG A 212 15.11 4.97 -11.27
CA ARG A 212 15.87 5.73 -10.29
C ARG A 212 15.11 5.73 -8.97
N TRP A 213 15.85 5.67 -7.87
CA TRP A 213 15.29 5.67 -6.53
C TRP A 213 15.71 6.94 -5.79
N ILE A 214 14.75 7.59 -5.14
CA ILE A 214 14.98 8.64 -4.17
C ILE A 214 14.72 8.02 -2.80
N GLY A 215 15.68 8.18 -1.87
CA GLY A 215 15.55 7.60 -0.55
C GLY A 215 16.13 8.48 0.53
N ASN A 216 15.64 8.27 1.75
CA ASN A 216 16.26 8.73 2.99
C ASN A 216 16.57 7.51 3.84
N GLY A 217 17.68 7.54 4.56
CA GLY A 217 18.06 6.58 5.58
C GLY A 217 18.45 7.33 6.87
N ARG A 218 18.33 6.66 8.01
CA ARG A 218 18.80 7.13 9.32
C ARG A 218 19.96 6.29 9.78
#